data_9f0de6218a6825f1fe0a70437a842ee5
#
_entry.id   9f0de6218a6825f1fe0a70437a842ee5
#
_cell.length_a   1.000
_cell.length_b   1.000
_cell.length_c   1.000
_cell.angle_alpha   90.00
_cell.angle_beta   90.00
_cell.angle_gamma   90.00
#
_symmetry.space_group_name_H-M   'P 1'
#
loop_
_entity.id
_entity.type
_entity.pdbx_description
1 polymer ?
#
loop_
_entity_poly.entity_id
_entity_poly.type
_entity_poly.pdbx_seq_one_letter_code
_entity_poly.pdbx_strand_id
1 'polypeptide(L)'
;MDVATEMRNQRETVEKEFAVDETKRLLREKLLQTTAITGERVTEADVDAAIEAYFSTLYTYHEPKGSPSLLLAHLYVRRGHLAIVAVLAVTLLVTGWLTMHIAKTKFSRSARSNRKASRIESSIGSNLKRARAISKDSAVTEELDRWGDQTKLAREQLDTETLDKINSRLSELLTKLNDVYEIRILADPDQQSGFTRYFEDDNGRRPAYYLIVYARNEKGQLVRRTIENAETHQSVTVDRWAEQVPKDVYNRIAEDKKSDGILNETLFAIKEQGKPNEEIRLTDSDGKPIPRMAELTAW
;
A
#
# COMPACT_ATOMS: atom_id res chain seq x y z
N MET A 1 14.62 14.11 -32.75
CA MET A 1 15.10 14.09 -31.34
C MET A 1 16.05 15.26 -31.19
N ASP A 2 15.76 16.11 -30.23
CA ASP A 2 16.35 17.43 -30.16
C ASP A 2 17.74 17.36 -29.47
N VAL A 3 18.80 17.72 -30.20
CA VAL A 3 20.19 17.77 -29.70
C VAL A 3 20.28 18.58 -28.38
N ALA A 4 19.42 19.58 -28.24
CA ALA A 4 19.34 20.42 -27.04
C ALA A 4 18.85 19.61 -25.81
N THR A 5 18.00 18.60 -25.99
CA THR A 5 17.54 17.74 -24.90
C THR A 5 18.63 16.76 -24.47
N GLU A 6 19.38 16.22 -25.43
CA GLU A 6 20.52 15.35 -25.18
C GLU A 6 21.65 16.06 -24.43
N MET A 7 21.98 17.29 -24.86
CA MET A 7 22.98 18.13 -24.18
C MET A 7 22.55 18.54 -22.75
N ARG A 8 21.23 18.72 -22.51
CA ARG A 8 20.71 19.04 -21.20
C ARG A 8 20.79 17.84 -20.27
N ASN A 9 20.44 16.66 -20.77
CA ASN A 9 20.57 15.40 -20.04
C ASN A 9 22.03 15.05 -19.71
N GLN A 10 22.95 15.30 -20.64
CA GLN A 10 24.39 15.12 -20.40
C GLN A 10 24.93 16.09 -19.34
N ARG A 11 24.51 17.35 -19.35
CA ARG A 11 24.88 18.30 -18.27
C ARG A 11 24.35 17.87 -16.91
N GLU A 12 23.09 17.45 -16.84
CA GLU A 12 22.49 16.99 -15.58
C GLU A 12 23.16 15.71 -15.05
N THR A 13 23.61 14.82 -15.94
CA THR A 13 24.37 13.62 -15.55
C THR A 13 25.76 14.01 -15.02
N VAL A 14 26.45 14.92 -15.68
CA VAL A 14 27.76 15.41 -15.23
C VAL A 14 27.67 16.16 -13.90
N GLU A 15 26.66 17.00 -13.72
CA GLU A 15 26.41 17.70 -12.45
C GLU A 15 26.13 16.72 -11.28
N LYS A 16 25.37 15.65 -11.54
CA LYS A 16 25.14 14.56 -10.57
C LYS A 16 26.40 13.78 -10.24
N GLU A 17 27.27 13.52 -11.21
CA GLU A 17 28.56 12.85 -10.97
C GLU A 17 29.52 13.74 -10.16
N PHE A 18 29.61 15.03 -10.43
CA PHE A 18 30.41 15.98 -9.64
C PHE A 18 29.87 16.08 -8.20
N ALA A 19 28.54 16.09 -8.00
CA ALA A 19 27.94 16.10 -6.66
C ALA A 19 28.25 14.82 -5.87
N VAL A 20 28.36 13.67 -6.53
CA VAL A 20 28.74 12.39 -5.91
C VAL A 20 30.21 12.43 -5.46
N ASP A 21 31.11 12.94 -6.28
CA ASP A 21 32.52 13.03 -5.94
C ASP A 21 32.80 13.99 -4.78
N GLU A 22 32.09 15.11 -4.74
CA GLU A 22 32.15 16.04 -3.62
C GLU A 22 31.59 15.43 -2.33
N THR A 23 30.52 14.68 -2.42
CA THR A 23 29.95 13.94 -1.28
C THR A 23 30.89 12.84 -0.78
N LYS A 24 31.56 12.10 -1.66
CA LYS A 24 32.57 11.11 -1.33
C LYS A 24 33.76 11.76 -0.58
N ARG A 25 34.22 12.93 -1.05
CA ARG A 25 35.28 13.67 -0.43
C ARG A 25 34.95 14.16 0.98
N LEU A 26 33.73 14.72 1.16
CA LEU A 26 33.27 15.16 2.47
C LEU A 26 33.06 13.98 3.44
N LEU A 27 32.58 12.85 2.95
CA LEU A 27 32.40 11.64 3.74
C LEU A 27 33.74 11.07 4.18
N ARG A 28 34.74 11.06 3.28
CA ARG A 28 36.15 10.66 3.57
C ARG A 28 36.73 11.50 4.67
N GLU A 29 36.62 12.82 4.56
CA GLU A 29 37.19 13.76 5.54
C GLU A 29 36.55 13.57 6.93
N LYS A 30 35.22 13.42 6.99
CA LYS A 30 34.50 13.13 8.24
C LYS A 30 34.88 11.78 8.85
N LEU A 31 35.02 10.72 8.05
CA LEU A 31 35.39 9.40 8.54
C LEU A 31 36.81 9.39 9.07
N LEU A 32 37.74 10.01 8.39
CA LEU A 32 39.12 10.15 8.86
C LEU A 32 39.23 11.01 10.13
N GLN A 33 38.43 12.03 10.27
CA GLN A 33 38.33 12.85 11.47
C GLN A 33 37.76 12.06 12.67
N THR A 34 36.73 11.23 12.40
CA THR A 34 36.09 10.40 13.44
C THR A 34 37.00 9.27 13.89
N THR A 35 37.71 8.60 12.97
CA THR A 35 38.69 7.54 13.31
C THR A 35 39.90 8.07 14.07
N ALA A 36 40.31 9.31 13.80
CA ALA A 36 41.39 9.98 14.59
C ALA A 36 40.97 10.25 16.04
N ILE A 37 39.65 10.43 16.30
CA ILE A 37 39.08 10.66 17.65
C ILE A 37 38.86 9.34 18.40
N THR A 38 38.48 8.26 17.67
CA THR A 38 38.11 6.96 18.29
C THR A 38 39.31 6.05 18.53
N GLY A 39 40.48 6.36 17.96
CA GLY A 39 41.72 5.59 18.18
C GLY A 39 41.76 4.24 17.46
N GLU A 40 40.83 3.95 16.56
CA GLU A 40 40.86 2.74 15.74
C GLU A 40 41.92 2.86 14.62
N ARG A 41 42.67 1.78 14.41
CA ARG A 41 43.69 1.70 13.33
C ARG A 41 42.95 1.35 12.01
N VAL A 42 42.31 2.32 11.44
CA VAL A 42 41.71 2.19 10.09
C VAL A 42 42.64 2.90 9.11
N THR A 43 43.02 2.22 8.03
CA THR A 43 43.85 2.83 6.99
C THR A 43 42.99 3.68 6.05
N GLU A 44 43.60 4.68 5.40
CA GLU A 44 42.89 5.48 4.38
C GLU A 44 42.31 4.60 3.26
N ALA A 45 42.99 3.50 2.91
CA ALA A 45 42.50 2.54 1.92
C ALA A 45 41.24 1.80 2.37
N ASP A 46 41.09 1.51 3.67
CA ASP A 46 39.89 0.86 4.21
C ASP A 46 38.68 1.82 4.18
N VAL A 47 38.91 3.11 4.44
CA VAL A 47 37.92 4.16 4.36
C VAL A 47 37.44 4.35 2.90
N ASP A 48 38.38 4.40 1.95
CA ASP A 48 38.06 4.54 0.53
C ASP A 48 37.29 3.31 0.03
N ALA A 49 37.72 2.09 0.40
CA ALA A 49 36.99 0.85 0.06
C ALA A 49 35.58 0.81 0.65
N ALA A 50 35.42 1.27 1.89
CA ALA A 50 34.09 1.34 2.53
C ALA A 50 33.16 2.35 1.85
N ILE A 51 33.67 3.52 1.45
CA ILE A 51 32.94 4.54 0.72
C ILE A 51 32.54 4.00 -0.65
N GLU A 52 33.40 3.33 -1.37
CA GLU A 52 33.15 2.76 -2.68
C GLU A 52 32.11 1.62 -2.61
N ALA A 53 32.21 0.74 -1.61
CA ALA A 53 31.22 -0.29 -1.32
C ALA A 53 29.84 0.32 -0.97
N TYR A 54 29.79 1.39 -0.19
CA TYR A 54 28.55 2.09 0.14
C TYR A 54 27.88 2.67 -1.10
N PHE A 55 28.61 3.38 -1.95
CA PHE A 55 28.05 3.98 -3.17
C PHE A 55 27.72 2.94 -4.24
N SER A 56 28.44 1.82 -4.32
CA SER A 56 28.10 0.72 -5.23
C SER A 56 26.80 0.00 -4.84
N THR A 57 26.52 -0.10 -3.53
CA THR A 57 25.26 -0.70 -3.04
C THR A 57 24.07 0.25 -3.09
N LEU A 58 24.28 1.57 -2.98
CA LEU A 58 23.20 2.58 -2.98
C LEU A 58 22.46 2.67 -4.32
N TYR A 59 23.14 2.33 -5.42
CA TYR A 59 22.60 2.44 -6.78
C TYR A 59 22.45 1.10 -7.51
N THR A 60 22.79 -0.02 -6.85
CA THR A 60 22.58 -1.35 -7.44
C THR A 60 21.14 -1.77 -7.30
N TYR A 61 20.34 -1.47 -8.33
CA TYR A 61 19.05 -2.07 -8.52
C TYR A 61 19.22 -3.54 -8.91
N HIS A 62 18.80 -4.44 -8.06
CA HIS A 62 18.69 -5.84 -8.42
C HIS A 62 17.30 -6.07 -9.00
N GLU A 63 17.27 -6.16 -10.31
CA GLU A 63 16.04 -6.50 -11.04
C GLU A 63 15.50 -7.86 -10.54
N PRO A 64 14.31 -7.92 -9.92
CA PRO A 64 13.72 -9.21 -9.57
C PRO A 64 13.42 -9.96 -10.87
N LYS A 65 13.88 -11.21 -10.95
CA LYS A 65 13.70 -12.09 -12.11
C LYS A 65 12.23 -12.15 -12.50
N GLY A 66 11.96 -11.87 -13.74
CA GLY A 66 10.71 -11.69 -14.46
C GLY A 66 9.44 -12.22 -13.79
N SER A 67 8.54 -11.30 -13.48
CA SER A 67 7.19 -11.59 -13.01
C SER A 67 6.17 -10.95 -13.97
N PRO A 68 4.99 -11.55 -14.16
CA PRO A 68 3.96 -11.08 -15.10
C PRO A 68 3.26 -9.76 -14.65
N SER A 69 4.04 -8.85 -14.08
CA SER A 69 3.62 -7.65 -13.36
C SER A 69 3.11 -6.48 -14.20
N LEU A 70 3.46 -6.41 -15.48
CA LEU A 70 3.04 -5.31 -16.37
C LEU A 70 1.53 -5.30 -16.68
N LEU A 71 0.92 -6.48 -16.84
CA LEU A 71 -0.54 -6.58 -17.07
C LEU A 71 -1.36 -5.99 -15.91
N LEU A 72 -0.78 -5.92 -14.77
CA LEU A 72 -1.51 -5.65 -13.56
C LEU A 72 -1.33 -4.23 -13.03
N ALA A 73 -0.28 -3.52 -13.43
CA ALA A 73 -0.21 -2.06 -13.29
C ALA A 73 -1.34 -1.38 -14.10
N HIS A 74 -1.64 -1.90 -15.29
CA HIS A 74 -2.80 -1.45 -16.08
C HIS A 74 -4.14 -1.75 -15.38
N LEU A 75 -4.25 -2.85 -14.65
CA LEU A 75 -5.47 -3.21 -13.91
C LEU A 75 -5.70 -2.24 -12.74
N TYR A 76 -4.63 -1.83 -12.04
CA TYR A 76 -4.69 -0.90 -10.92
C TYR A 76 -5.10 0.53 -11.33
N VAL A 77 -4.60 1.02 -12.46
CA VAL A 77 -5.00 2.34 -13.01
C VAL A 77 -6.50 2.35 -13.38
N ARG A 78 -7.05 1.20 -13.79
CA ARG A 78 -8.48 1.06 -14.15
C ARG A 78 -9.39 0.60 -13.00
N ARG A 79 -8.93 0.67 -11.73
CA ARG A 79 -9.71 0.19 -10.55
C ARG A 79 -11.12 0.81 -10.43
N GLY A 80 -11.31 2.05 -10.91
CA GLY A 80 -12.64 2.68 -10.97
C GLY A 80 -13.62 1.96 -11.92
N HIS A 81 -13.12 1.43 -13.04
CA HIS A 81 -13.93 0.63 -13.96
C HIS A 81 -14.17 -0.79 -13.43
N LEU A 82 -13.20 -1.35 -12.70
CA LEU A 82 -13.36 -2.67 -12.05
C LEU A 82 -14.41 -2.64 -10.93
N ALA A 83 -14.52 -1.54 -10.19
CA ALA A 83 -15.59 -1.37 -9.20
C ALA A 83 -16.98 -1.35 -9.87
N ILE A 84 -17.11 -0.67 -11.02
CA ILE A 84 -18.35 -0.65 -11.82
C ILE A 84 -18.64 -2.04 -12.41
N VAL A 85 -17.61 -2.73 -12.94
CA VAL A 85 -17.75 -4.10 -13.47
C VAL A 85 -18.10 -5.09 -12.36
N ALA A 86 -17.53 -4.94 -11.15
CA ALA A 86 -17.88 -5.76 -10.00
C ALA A 86 -19.35 -5.53 -9.56
N VAL A 87 -19.81 -4.29 -9.54
CA VAL A 87 -21.22 -3.96 -9.25
C VAL A 87 -22.14 -4.53 -10.32
N LEU A 88 -21.79 -4.40 -11.61
CA LEU A 88 -22.56 -4.99 -12.72
C LEU A 88 -22.51 -6.52 -12.70
N ALA A 89 -21.36 -7.13 -12.38
CA ALA A 89 -21.25 -8.58 -12.25
C ALA A 89 -22.08 -9.13 -11.08
N VAL A 90 -22.09 -8.42 -9.94
CA VAL A 90 -22.95 -8.78 -8.80
C VAL A 90 -24.43 -8.65 -9.17
N THR A 91 -24.80 -7.60 -9.89
CA THR A 91 -26.19 -7.40 -10.34
C THR A 91 -26.62 -8.49 -11.34
N LEU A 92 -25.76 -8.88 -12.28
CA LEU A 92 -26.00 -9.96 -13.24
C LEU A 92 -26.04 -11.34 -12.58
N LEU A 93 -25.18 -11.59 -11.59
CA LEU A 93 -25.20 -12.83 -10.81
C LEU A 93 -26.49 -12.96 -9.98
N VAL A 94 -26.94 -11.84 -9.38
CA VAL A 94 -28.20 -11.82 -8.60
C VAL A 94 -29.42 -12.04 -9.49
N THR A 95 -29.49 -11.38 -10.66
CA THR A 95 -30.62 -11.53 -11.59
C THR A 95 -30.60 -12.88 -12.31
N GLY A 96 -29.49 -13.38 -12.79
CA GLY A 96 -29.37 -14.71 -13.42
C GLY A 96 -29.68 -15.85 -12.46
N TRP A 97 -29.29 -15.69 -11.19
CA TRP A 97 -29.51 -16.67 -10.15
C TRP A 97 -31.02 -16.70 -9.72
N LEU A 98 -31.70 -15.55 -9.68
CA LEU A 98 -33.13 -15.46 -9.38
C LEU A 98 -34.00 -16.28 -10.36
N THR A 99 -33.61 -16.29 -11.64
CA THR A 99 -34.35 -17.02 -12.68
C THR A 99 -34.11 -18.53 -12.66
N MET A 100 -32.92 -18.98 -12.21
CA MET A 100 -32.57 -20.40 -12.15
C MET A 100 -33.12 -21.12 -10.91
N HIS A 101 -33.38 -20.40 -9.82
CA HIS A 101 -33.81 -20.98 -8.52
C HIS A 101 -35.32 -21.24 -8.42
N ILE A 102 -36.16 -20.58 -9.25
CA ILE A 102 -37.60 -20.80 -9.26
C ILE A 102 -37.97 -22.24 -9.72
N ALA A 103 -37.01 -22.95 -10.35
CA ALA A 103 -37.24 -24.27 -10.97
C ALA A 103 -36.98 -25.51 -10.10
N LYS A 104 -36.32 -25.37 -8.94
CA LYS A 104 -35.90 -26.54 -8.12
C LYS A 104 -36.39 -26.47 -6.69
N THR A 105 -37.63 -26.73 -6.45
CA THR A 105 -38.22 -26.98 -5.11
C THR A 105 -38.32 -28.45 -4.78
N LYS A 106 -37.95 -28.88 -3.57
CA LYS A 106 -38.90 -29.51 -2.62
C LYS A 106 -38.24 -30.21 -1.40
N PHE A 107 -38.61 -29.75 -0.30
CA PHE A 107 -39.17 -30.26 0.96
C PHE A 107 -38.35 -31.03 2.03
N SER A 108 -37.27 -31.72 1.82
CA SER A 108 -36.64 -32.48 2.93
C SER A 108 -35.32 -31.92 3.46
N ARG A 109 -34.70 -30.93 2.80
CA ARG A 109 -33.53 -30.20 3.31
C ARG A 109 -33.89 -28.91 4.08
N SER A 110 -35.16 -28.55 4.09
CA SER A 110 -35.70 -27.25 4.54
C SER A 110 -35.44 -26.94 6.02
N ALA A 111 -35.65 -27.88 6.93
CA ALA A 111 -35.54 -27.60 8.36
C ALA A 111 -34.07 -27.37 8.83
N ARG A 112 -33.10 -28.08 8.24
CA ARG A 112 -31.68 -27.92 8.58
C ARG A 112 -31.08 -26.65 7.98
N SER A 113 -31.45 -26.34 6.73
CA SER A 113 -31.10 -25.12 6.04
C SER A 113 -31.70 -23.90 6.76
N ASN A 114 -32.96 -24.00 7.18
CA ASN A 114 -33.67 -22.94 7.89
C ASN A 114 -33.00 -22.59 9.24
N ARG A 115 -32.58 -23.60 10.02
CA ARG A 115 -31.85 -23.37 11.29
C ARG A 115 -30.47 -22.75 11.06
N LYS A 116 -29.74 -23.19 10.01
CA LYS A 116 -28.43 -22.60 9.65
C LYS A 116 -28.60 -21.16 9.21
N ALA A 117 -29.57 -20.88 8.30
CA ALA A 117 -29.86 -19.55 7.81
C ALA A 117 -30.23 -18.59 8.95
N SER A 118 -31.07 -19.04 9.90
CA SER A 118 -31.49 -18.22 11.05
C SER A 118 -30.31 -17.84 11.97
N ARG A 119 -29.34 -18.75 12.17
CA ARG A 119 -28.13 -18.45 12.96
C ARG A 119 -27.24 -17.43 12.26
N ILE A 120 -27.05 -17.58 10.94
CA ILE A 120 -26.21 -16.66 10.17
C ILE A 120 -26.89 -15.27 10.11
N GLU A 121 -28.19 -15.23 9.88
CA GLU A 121 -29.01 -14.00 9.89
C GLU A 121 -28.87 -13.24 11.22
N SER A 122 -28.98 -13.94 12.37
CA SER A 122 -28.79 -13.29 13.68
C SER A 122 -27.37 -12.74 13.87
N SER A 123 -26.35 -13.45 13.36
CA SER A 123 -24.95 -12.97 13.34
C SER A 123 -24.83 -11.72 12.47
N ILE A 124 -25.38 -11.75 11.24
CA ILE A 124 -25.37 -10.58 10.34
C ILE A 124 -26.07 -9.39 11.00
N GLY A 125 -27.25 -9.60 11.59
CA GLY A 125 -28.01 -8.54 12.27
C GLY A 125 -27.22 -7.87 13.40
N SER A 126 -26.56 -8.67 14.24
CA SER A 126 -25.69 -8.15 15.30
C SER A 126 -24.48 -7.39 14.74
N ASN A 127 -23.85 -7.92 13.71
CA ASN A 127 -22.69 -7.31 13.07
C ASN A 127 -23.05 -6.02 12.31
N LEU A 128 -24.18 -5.98 11.62
CA LEU A 128 -24.72 -4.75 10.98
C LEU A 128 -24.95 -3.65 12.03
N LYS A 129 -25.56 -4.00 13.17
CA LYS A 129 -25.79 -3.05 14.24
C LYS A 129 -24.48 -2.50 14.79
N ARG A 130 -23.47 -3.36 15.00
CA ARG A 130 -22.13 -2.94 15.46
C ARG A 130 -21.43 -2.07 14.44
N ALA A 131 -21.46 -2.46 13.15
CA ALA A 131 -20.82 -1.71 12.08
C ALA A 131 -21.43 -0.30 11.93
N ARG A 132 -22.78 -0.17 11.98
CA ARG A 132 -23.45 1.12 11.96
C ARG A 132 -23.10 2.01 13.16
N ALA A 133 -22.93 1.41 14.35
CA ALA A 133 -22.61 2.16 15.56
C ALA A 133 -21.20 2.79 15.53
N ILE A 134 -20.25 2.16 14.83
CA ILE A 134 -18.85 2.64 14.76
C ILE A 134 -18.52 3.35 13.45
N SER A 135 -19.28 3.14 12.38
CA SER A 135 -19.04 3.78 11.07
C SER A 135 -19.21 5.30 11.18
N LYS A 136 -18.23 6.01 10.60
CA LYS A 136 -18.25 7.48 10.43
C LYS A 136 -18.39 7.87 8.95
N ASP A 137 -18.53 6.89 8.06
CA ASP A 137 -18.58 7.08 6.62
C ASP A 137 -19.99 6.77 6.10
N SER A 138 -20.58 7.74 5.38
CA SER A 138 -21.91 7.61 4.79
C SER A 138 -21.97 6.52 3.72
N ALA A 139 -20.90 6.37 2.91
CA ALA A 139 -20.83 5.34 1.88
C ALA A 139 -20.84 3.92 2.49
N VAL A 140 -20.16 3.75 3.62
CA VAL A 140 -20.22 2.50 4.39
C VAL A 140 -21.63 2.24 4.91
N THR A 141 -22.33 3.27 5.38
CA THR A 141 -23.70 3.14 5.89
C THR A 141 -24.65 2.69 4.79
N GLU A 142 -24.55 3.26 3.60
CA GLU A 142 -25.32 2.83 2.43
C GLU A 142 -25.02 1.39 2.00
N GLU A 143 -23.77 0.97 2.10
CA GLU A 143 -23.36 -0.41 1.82
C GLU A 143 -23.96 -1.39 2.85
N LEU A 144 -23.94 -1.02 4.13
CA LEU A 144 -24.56 -1.81 5.20
C LEU A 144 -26.08 -1.93 5.02
N ASP A 145 -26.76 -0.91 4.50
CA ASP A 145 -28.19 -0.96 4.20
C ASP A 145 -28.46 -1.93 3.04
N ARG A 146 -27.65 -1.85 1.98
CA ARG A 146 -27.74 -2.81 0.86
C ARG A 146 -27.52 -4.25 1.32
N TRP A 147 -26.54 -4.50 2.18
CA TRP A 147 -26.32 -5.83 2.76
C TRP A 147 -27.47 -6.28 3.66
N GLY A 148 -28.10 -5.36 4.40
CA GLY A 148 -29.29 -5.63 5.18
C GLY A 148 -30.46 -6.11 4.31
N ASP A 149 -30.71 -5.46 3.17
CA ASP A 149 -31.76 -5.85 2.24
C ASP A 149 -31.45 -7.15 1.48
N GLN A 150 -30.20 -7.35 1.07
CA GLN A 150 -29.72 -8.63 0.51
C GLN A 150 -29.87 -9.77 1.52
N THR A 151 -29.63 -9.52 2.80
CA THR A 151 -29.81 -10.53 3.86
C THR A 151 -31.27 -10.97 3.96
N LYS A 152 -32.23 -10.04 3.87
CA LYS A 152 -33.66 -10.38 3.89
C LYS A 152 -34.04 -11.26 2.70
N LEU A 153 -33.63 -10.87 1.49
CA LEU A 153 -33.89 -11.64 0.26
C LEU A 153 -33.25 -13.03 0.32
N ALA A 154 -31.98 -13.12 0.70
CA ALA A 154 -31.28 -14.40 0.84
C ALA A 154 -31.94 -15.29 1.92
N ARG A 155 -32.50 -14.68 2.97
CA ARG A 155 -33.21 -15.40 4.03
C ARG A 155 -34.51 -15.99 3.54
N GLU A 156 -35.31 -15.24 2.77
CA GLU A 156 -36.56 -15.72 2.17
C GLU A 156 -36.34 -16.92 1.23
N GLN A 157 -35.21 -16.91 0.53
CA GLN A 157 -34.80 -17.96 -0.41
C GLN A 157 -34.03 -19.12 0.27
N LEU A 158 -33.77 -19.05 1.58
CA LEU A 158 -32.96 -20.01 2.34
C LEU A 158 -31.53 -20.18 1.77
N ASP A 159 -31.02 -19.15 1.11
CA ASP A 159 -29.68 -19.15 0.52
C ASP A 159 -28.60 -18.91 1.58
N THR A 160 -28.16 -20.01 2.17
CA THR A 160 -27.13 -19.98 3.20
C THR A 160 -25.75 -19.59 2.67
N GLU A 161 -25.49 -19.75 1.36
CA GLU A 161 -24.20 -19.38 0.76
C GLU A 161 -24.07 -17.86 0.65
N THR A 162 -25.10 -17.19 0.16
CA THR A 162 -25.14 -15.72 0.12
C THR A 162 -25.08 -15.12 1.53
N LEU A 163 -25.80 -15.70 2.50
CA LEU A 163 -25.73 -15.28 3.89
C LEU A 163 -24.32 -15.45 4.48
N ASP A 164 -23.64 -16.58 4.24
CA ASP A 164 -22.25 -16.80 4.68
C ASP A 164 -21.30 -15.76 4.03
N LYS A 165 -21.44 -15.45 2.75
CA LYS A 165 -20.66 -14.44 2.04
C LYS A 165 -20.86 -13.04 2.62
N ILE A 166 -22.11 -12.64 2.88
CA ILE A 166 -22.42 -11.36 3.51
C ILE A 166 -21.80 -11.30 4.92
N ASN A 167 -21.96 -12.37 5.70
CA ASN A 167 -21.41 -12.41 7.05
C ASN A 167 -19.87 -12.29 7.07
N SER A 168 -19.18 -12.96 6.14
CA SER A 168 -17.72 -12.86 5.99
C SER A 168 -17.29 -11.44 5.62
N ARG A 169 -17.89 -10.83 4.60
CA ARG A 169 -17.60 -9.45 4.19
C ARG A 169 -17.86 -8.45 5.31
N LEU A 170 -18.96 -8.65 6.03
CA LEU A 170 -19.31 -7.81 7.17
C LEU A 170 -18.31 -7.96 8.32
N SER A 171 -17.82 -9.17 8.57
CA SER A 171 -16.77 -9.42 9.56
C SER A 171 -15.44 -8.77 9.18
N GLU A 172 -15.05 -8.82 7.90
CA GLU A 172 -13.88 -8.14 7.37
C GLU A 172 -14.03 -6.61 7.48
N LEU A 173 -15.19 -6.07 7.13
CA LEU A 173 -15.49 -4.66 7.28
C LEU A 173 -15.42 -4.22 8.75
N LEU A 174 -16.00 -5.00 9.67
CA LEU A 174 -15.92 -4.72 11.09
C LEU A 174 -14.49 -4.69 11.62
N THR A 175 -13.65 -5.61 11.16
CA THR A 175 -12.21 -5.59 11.48
C THR A 175 -11.58 -4.30 10.99
N LYS A 176 -11.79 -3.94 9.71
CA LYS A 176 -11.30 -2.69 9.13
C LYS A 176 -11.80 -1.44 9.88
N LEU A 177 -13.08 -1.42 10.28
CA LEU A 177 -13.65 -0.28 11.01
C LEU A 177 -13.11 -0.16 12.45
N ASN A 178 -12.71 -1.26 13.08
CA ASN A 178 -12.13 -1.25 14.42
C ASN A 178 -10.63 -1.00 14.42
N ASP A 179 -9.93 -1.22 13.31
CA ASP A 179 -8.50 -1.03 13.23
C ASP A 179 -8.13 0.44 13.44
N VAL A 180 -7.14 0.66 14.31
CA VAL A 180 -6.56 1.99 14.60
C VAL A 180 -5.05 1.86 14.57
N TYR A 181 -4.40 2.59 13.67
CA TYR A 181 -2.96 2.63 13.56
C TYR A 181 -2.51 3.84 12.74
N GLU A 182 -1.23 4.16 12.86
CA GLU A 182 -0.53 5.13 12.02
C GLU A 182 0.41 4.40 11.07
N ILE A 183 0.46 4.85 9.84
CA ILE A 183 1.47 4.45 8.87
C ILE A 183 2.56 5.50 8.91
N ARG A 184 3.80 5.07 9.15
CA ARG A 184 4.95 5.96 9.27
C ARG A 184 6.05 5.55 8.29
N ILE A 185 6.76 6.55 7.79
CA ILE A 185 7.94 6.36 6.97
C ILE A 185 9.06 5.83 7.86
N LEU A 186 9.84 4.88 7.35
CA LEU A 186 10.99 4.33 8.04
C LEU A 186 12.07 5.41 8.20
N ALA A 187 12.28 5.84 9.43
CA ALA A 187 13.12 7.00 9.74
C ALA A 187 14.49 6.64 10.32
N ASP A 188 14.77 5.35 10.58
CA ASP A 188 16.02 4.92 11.20
C ASP A 188 17.23 5.45 10.39
N PRO A 189 18.23 6.05 11.06
CA PRO A 189 19.38 6.63 10.37
C PRO A 189 20.16 5.65 9.49
N ASP A 190 20.29 4.41 9.96
CA ASP A 190 21.05 3.36 9.30
C ASP A 190 20.24 2.54 8.28
N GLN A 191 18.95 2.86 8.10
CA GLN A 191 18.07 2.14 7.20
C GLN A 191 17.60 3.04 6.04
N GLN A 192 17.41 2.42 4.91
CA GLN A 192 16.87 3.09 3.73
C GLN A 192 15.41 3.44 3.93
N SER A 193 15.03 4.72 3.72
CA SER A 193 13.67 5.21 3.86
C SER A 193 12.88 5.20 2.57
N GLY A 194 13.54 5.04 1.44
CA GLY A 194 12.89 5.01 0.13
C GLY A 194 13.86 4.64 -0.99
N PHE A 195 13.32 4.36 -2.16
CA PHE A 195 14.08 3.97 -3.35
C PHE A 195 13.39 4.43 -4.62
N THR A 196 14.12 4.39 -5.73
CA THR A 196 13.60 4.65 -7.07
C THR A 196 13.60 3.35 -7.87
N ARG A 197 12.50 3.06 -8.54
CA ARG A 197 12.33 1.92 -9.44
C ARG A 197 11.99 2.41 -10.84
N TYR A 198 12.47 1.70 -11.84
CA TYR A 198 12.23 2.05 -13.24
C TYR A 198 11.29 1.02 -13.87
N PHE A 199 10.26 1.51 -14.51
CA PHE A 199 9.32 0.73 -15.32
C PHE A 199 9.52 1.05 -16.79
N GLU A 200 9.40 0.04 -17.64
CA GLU A 200 9.34 0.21 -19.08
C GLU A 200 7.88 0.10 -19.53
N ASP A 201 7.40 1.13 -20.21
CA ASP A 201 6.09 1.16 -20.87
C ASP A 201 6.27 1.57 -22.34
N ASP A 202 5.16 1.63 -23.10
CA ASP A 202 5.16 2.02 -24.52
C ASP A 202 5.74 3.42 -24.77
N ASN A 203 5.88 4.25 -23.75
CA ASN A 203 6.44 5.60 -23.80
C ASN A 203 7.88 5.67 -23.27
N GLY A 204 8.50 4.52 -22.97
CA GLY A 204 9.89 4.38 -22.54
C GLY A 204 10.05 4.14 -21.04
N ARG A 205 11.27 4.30 -20.56
CA ARG A 205 11.67 4.03 -19.18
C ARG A 205 11.28 5.18 -18.25
N ARG A 206 10.39 4.93 -17.27
CA ARG A 206 9.92 5.92 -16.31
C ARG A 206 10.31 5.55 -14.88
N PRO A 207 10.83 6.51 -14.09
CA PRO A 207 11.09 6.29 -12.68
C PRO A 207 9.80 6.36 -11.88
N ALA A 208 9.65 5.46 -10.91
CA ALA A 208 8.69 5.55 -9.83
C ALA A 208 9.43 5.63 -8.49
N TYR A 209 8.91 6.44 -7.59
CA TYR A 209 9.55 6.77 -6.33
C TYR A 209 8.76 6.15 -5.19
N TYR A 210 9.44 5.48 -4.28
CA TYR A 210 8.80 4.75 -3.19
C TYR A 210 9.38 5.14 -1.84
N LEU A 211 8.52 5.26 -0.84
CA LEU A 211 8.88 5.39 0.56
C LEU A 211 8.61 4.08 1.28
N ILE A 212 9.55 3.63 2.11
CA ILE A 212 9.38 2.44 2.93
C ILE A 212 8.63 2.84 4.19
N VAL A 213 7.51 2.16 4.43
CA VAL A 213 6.61 2.47 5.53
C VAL A 213 6.31 1.24 6.39
N TYR A 214 5.83 1.49 7.59
CA TYR A 214 5.35 0.48 8.52
C TYR A 214 4.13 1.01 9.29
N ALA A 215 3.27 0.11 9.76
CA ALA A 215 2.14 0.49 10.60
C ALA A 215 2.43 0.24 12.08
N ARG A 216 1.95 1.13 12.97
CA ARG A 216 2.05 0.99 14.43
C ARG A 216 0.74 1.41 15.08
N ASN A 217 0.34 0.68 16.11
CA ASN A 217 -0.83 1.01 16.92
C ASN A 217 -0.49 2.12 17.95
N GLU A 218 -1.49 2.58 18.70
CA GLU A 218 -1.35 3.60 19.76
C GLU A 218 -0.35 3.20 20.87
N LYS A 219 -0.12 1.89 21.06
CA LYS A 219 0.87 1.37 22.02
C LYS A 219 2.29 1.32 21.46
N GLY A 220 2.49 1.77 20.22
CA GLY A 220 3.78 1.74 19.54
C GLY A 220 4.18 0.36 18.96
N GLN A 221 3.32 -0.64 19.04
CA GLN A 221 3.59 -1.98 18.51
C GLN A 221 3.37 -2.01 17.01
N LEU A 222 4.21 -2.77 16.29
CA LEU A 222 4.05 -3.00 14.86
C LEU A 222 2.75 -3.74 14.57
N VAL A 223 2.04 -3.26 13.56
CA VAL A 223 0.82 -3.86 13.03
C VAL A 223 1.15 -4.46 11.66
N ARG A 224 1.04 -5.77 11.55
CA ARG A 224 1.23 -6.46 10.27
C ARG A 224 0.08 -6.13 9.33
N ARG A 225 0.41 -5.83 8.08
CA ARG A 225 -0.57 -5.48 7.05
C ARG A 225 -0.51 -6.47 5.89
N THR A 226 -1.67 -6.85 5.41
CA THR A 226 -1.76 -7.61 4.16
C THR A 226 -1.82 -6.61 3.01
N ILE A 227 -0.76 -6.57 2.23
CA ILE A 227 -0.55 -5.66 1.12
C ILE A 227 -0.59 -6.45 -0.18
N GLU A 228 -1.35 -5.96 -1.14
CA GLU A 228 -1.33 -6.48 -2.50
C GLU A 228 -0.18 -5.81 -3.27
N ASN A 229 0.79 -6.59 -3.65
CA ASN A 229 1.94 -6.09 -4.41
C ASN A 229 1.51 -5.72 -5.82
N ALA A 230 1.67 -4.45 -6.19
CA ALA A 230 1.22 -3.91 -7.48
C ALA A 230 1.90 -4.54 -8.72
N GLU A 231 3.02 -5.23 -8.54
CA GLU A 231 3.72 -5.89 -9.64
C GLU A 231 3.36 -7.36 -9.78
N THR A 232 3.09 -8.04 -8.67
CA THR A 232 2.86 -9.49 -8.66
C THR A 232 1.41 -9.87 -8.43
N HIS A 233 0.57 -8.93 -7.95
CA HIS A 233 -0.79 -9.08 -7.41
C HIS A 233 -0.94 -10.15 -6.36
N GLN A 234 0.12 -10.50 -5.75
CA GLN A 234 0.08 -11.37 -4.59
C GLN A 234 -0.15 -10.52 -3.34
N SER A 235 -1.12 -10.93 -2.56
CA SER A 235 -1.32 -10.37 -1.22
C SER A 235 -0.39 -11.04 -0.24
N VAL A 236 0.48 -10.26 0.40
CA VAL A 236 1.45 -10.76 1.39
C VAL A 236 1.29 -9.99 2.69
N THR A 237 1.32 -10.70 3.82
CA THR A 237 1.29 -10.06 5.14
C THR A 237 2.70 -9.70 5.58
N VAL A 238 2.96 -8.41 5.69
CA VAL A 238 4.29 -7.85 5.95
C VAL A 238 4.27 -6.88 7.13
N ASP A 239 5.44 -6.65 7.72
CA ASP A 239 5.66 -5.64 8.76
C ASP A 239 6.03 -4.27 8.15
N ARG A 240 6.58 -4.28 6.93
CA ARG A 240 7.00 -3.10 6.17
C ARG A 240 6.64 -3.29 4.70
N TRP A 241 6.30 -2.22 4.03
CA TRP A 241 6.04 -2.20 2.59
C TRP A 241 6.48 -0.87 2.00
N ALA A 242 6.42 -0.72 0.71
CA ALA A 242 6.77 0.50 0.01
C ALA A 242 5.52 1.13 -0.62
N GLU A 243 5.31 2.41 -0.33
CA GLU A 243 4.25 3.23 -0.91
C GLU A 243 4.82 4.11 -2.01
N GLN A 244 4.23 4.07 -3.19
CA GLN A 244 4.61 4.95 -4.28
C GLN A 244 4.15 6.39 -3.97
N VAL A 245 5.04 7.35 -4.24
CA VAL A 245 4.77 8.78 -4.00
C VAL A 245 5.20 9.63 -5.21
N PRO A 246 4.67 10.85 -5.35
CA PRO A 246 5.16 11.83 -6.32
C PRO A 246 6.64 12.16 -6.12
N LYS A 247 7.31 12.53 -7.21
CA LYS A 247 8.75 12.80 -7.22
C LYS A 247 9.17 13.93 -6.27
N ASP A 248 8.39 14.99 -6.23
CA ASP A 248 8.62 16.14 -5.36
C ASP A 248 8.57 15.78 -3.89
N VAL A 249 7.59 14.97 -3.48
CA VAL A 249 7.48 14.43 -2.13
C VAL A 249 8.67 13.53 -1.79
N TYR A 250 9.02 12.62 -2.69
CA TYR A 250 10.18 11.76 -2.50
C TYR A 250 11.48 12.57 -2.30
N ASN A 251 11.70 13.56 -3.15
CA ASN A 251 12.88 14.41 -3.08
C ASN A 251 12.93 15.19 -1.77
N ARG A 252 11.80 15.78 -1.33
CA ARG A 252 11.70 16.49 -0.06
C ARG A 252 12.08 15.59 1.12
N ILE A 253 11.52 14.38 1.20
CA ILE A 253 11.84 13.40 2.24
C ILE A 253 13.30 12.95 2.17
N ALA A 254 13.82 12.75 0.97
CA ALA A 254 15.21 12.36 0.78
C ALA A 254 16.21 13.47 1.16
N GLU A 255 15.88 14.72 0.89
CA GLU A 255 16.68 15.89 1.27
C GLU A 255 16.66 16.10 2.79
N ASP A 256 15.49 15.98 3.43
CA ASP A 256 15.35 16.07 4.88
C ASP A 256 16.29 15.04 5.55
N LYS A 257 16.20 13.79 5.16
CA LYS A 257 17.08 12.73 5.71
C LYS A 257 18.55 12.92 5.40
N LYS A 258 18.92 13.47 4.25
CA LYS A 258 20.33 13.72 3.87
C LYS A 258 20.95 14.86 4.64
N SER A 259 20.17 15.82 5.12
CA SER A 259 20.67 17.02 5.77
C SER A 259 21.36 16.74 7.10
N ASP A 260 20.78 15.88 7.94
CA ASP A 260 21.26 15.58 9.29
C ASP A 260 21.08 14.10 9.71
N GLY A 261 20.58 13.25 8.80
CA GLY A 261 20.30 11.83 9.07
C GLY A 261 18.98 11.57 9.78
N ILE A 262 18.25 12.61 10.15
CA ILE A 262 16.97 12.53 10.85
C ILE A 262 15.84 12.83 9.86
N LEU A 263 14.77 12.07 9.94
CA LEU A 263 13.59 12.32 9.16
C LEU A 263 12.54 13.00 10.07
N ASN A 264 12.23 14.27 9.79
CA ASN A 264 11.30 15.06 10.57
C ASN A 264 9.83 14.71 10.26
N GLU A 265 9.50 14.58 8.98
CA GLU A 265 8.16 14.22 8.52
C GLU A 265 8.05 12.69 8.36
N THR A 266 7.57 12.00 9.39
CA THR A 266 7.47 10.54 9.39
C THR A 266 6.04 10.02 9.19
N LEU A 267 5.01 10.85 9.41
CA LEU A 267 3.62 10.42 9.31
C LEU A 267 3.17 10.35 7.86
N PHE A 268 2.88 9.15 7.37
CA PHE A 268 2.37 8.91 6.04
C PHE A 268 0.84 8.96 6.00
N ALA A 269 0.19 8.14 6.83
CA ALA A 269 -1.27 8.04 6.89
C ALA A 269 -1.75 7.65 8.29
N ILE A 270 -3.04 7.88 8.54
CA ILE A 270 -3.72 7.49 9.78
C ILE A 270 -4.92 6.61 9.44
N LYS A 271 -5.07 5.51 10.14
CA LYS A 271 -6.26 4.69 10.16
C LYS A 271 -7.05 4.99 11.43
N GLU A 272 -8.15 5.67 11.26
CA GLU A 272 -9.06 6.02 12.35
C GLU A 272 -10.17 4.98 12.51
N GLN A 273 -10.62 4.79 13.74
CA GLN A 273 -11.80 3.97 14.02
C GLN A 273 -13.04 4.55 13.32
N GLY A 274 -13.80 3.67 12.70
CA GLY A 274 -15.04 4.02 11.98
C GLY A 274 -14.85 4.43 10.53
N LYS A 275 -13.62 4.56 10.05
CA LYS A 275 -13.29 4.75 8.64
C LYS A 275 -12.81 3.43 8.03
N PRO A 276 -13.26 3.01 6.83
CA PRO A 276 -12.82 1.76 6.22
C PRO A 276 -11.38 1.83 5.70
N ASN A 277 -10.94 3.01 5.28
CA ASN A 277 -9.63 3.24 4.67
C ASN A 277 -8.77 4.16 5.53
N GLU A 278 -7.46 4.11 5.29
CA GLU A 278 -6.49 5.05 5.83
C GLU A 278 -6.65 6.42 5.17
N GLU A 279 -6.44 7.46 5.93
CA GLU A 279 -6.39 8.85 5.47
C GLU A 279 -4.94 9.28 5.33
N ILE A 280 -4.52 9.56 4.12
CA ILE A 280 -3.16 10.02 3.84
C ILE A 280 -2.98 11.40 4.45
N ARG A 281 -1.92 11.57 5.23
CA ARG A 281 -1.52 12.83 5.88
C ARG A 281 -0.31 13.46 5.22
N LEU A 282 0.47 12.67 4.52
CA LEU A 282 1.58 13.19 3.74
C LEU A 282 1.06 14.07 2.60
N THR A 283 1.61 15.27 2.50
CA THR A 283 1.15 16.30 1.55
C THR A 283 2.16 16.52 0.43
N ASP A 284 1.66 16.99 -0.70
CA ASP A 284 2.47 17.50 -1.81
C ASP A 284 3.01 18.93 -1.51
N SER A 285 3.64 19.54 -2.49
CA SER A 285 4.16 20.90 -2.41
C SER A 285 3.08 21.97 -2.25
N ASP A 286 1.84 21.67 -2.63
CA ASP A 286 0.68 22.56 -2.51
C ASP A 286 -0.05 22.40 -1.17
N GLY A 287 0.43 21.52 -0.29
CA GLY A 287 -0.17 21.20 1.00
C GLY A 287 -1.41 20.31 0.91
N LYS A 288 -1.66 19.65 -0.23
CA LYS A 288 -2.76 18.71 -0.41
C LYS A 288 -2.28 17.28 -0.12
N PRO A 289 -3.12 16.44 0.49
CA PRO A 289 -2.80 15.03 0.66
C PRO A 289 -2.49 14.37 -0.69
N ILE A 290 -1.42 13.59 -0.76
CA ILE A 290 -1.08 12.86 -1.98
C ILE A 290 -2.11 11.76 -2.26
N PRO A 291 -2.36 11.41 -3.52
CA PRO A 291 -3.21 10.27 -3.85
C PRO A 291 -2.53 8.96 -3.44
N ARG A 292 -3.32 7.95 -3.07
CA ARG A 292 -2.80 6.59 -2.90
C ARG A 292 -2.41 6.04 -4.28
N MET A 293 -1.21 5.51 -4.37
CA MET A 293 -0.63 4.96 -5.58
C MET A 293 -0.33 3.46 -5.41
N ALA A 294 0.70 2.96 -6.08
CA ALA A 294 1.07 1.55 -6.01
C ALA A 294 1.79 1.19 -4.71
N GLU A 295 1.56 -0.03 -4.24
CA GLU A 295 2.22 -0.61 -3.07
C GLU A 295 3.12 -1.78 -3.50
N LEU A 296 4.30 -1.91 -2.88
CA LEU A 296 5.22 -3.02 -3.12
C LEU A 296 5.59 -3.70 -1.80
N THR A 297 5.72 -5.02 -1.85
CA THR A 297 6.10 -5.84 -0.69
C THR A 297 7.54 -6.35 -0.75
N ALA A 298 8.23 -6.08 -1.86
CA ALA A 298 9.64 -6.43 -2.08
C ALA A 298 10.31 -5.36 -2.94
N TRP A 299 11.58 -5.04 -2.64
CA TRP A 299 12.38 -4.03 -3.36
C TRP A 299 13.86 -4.39 -3.36
#